data_9814b081d96174c7d19dbab1a5103410
#
_entry.id   9814b081d96174c7d19dbab1a5103410
#
_cell.length_a   1.000
_cell.length_b   1.000
_cell.length_c   1.000
_cell.angle_alpha   90.00
_cell.angle_beta   90.00
_cell.angle_gamma   90.00
#
_symmetry.space_group_name_H-M   'P 1'
#
loop_
_entity.id
_entity.type
_entity.pdbx_description
1 polymer ?
#
loop_
_entity_poly.entity_id
_entity_poly.type
_entity_poly.pdbx_seq_one_letter_code
_entity_poly.pdbx_strand_id
1 'polypeptide(L)'
;MEKRNLQYRRKREQRLYGKETAHLAKFTFTAKVEKGFSIGMGNEVLVTVDSKKFFYGFVFTKEGKKDGMASYIVYDQLRYLKNKETIVYKKKTAGELIKILAKRFNLQYGTLADTGWRRSAIEDNTTLFDIIQNALDDTLITKGKTY
;
A
#
# COMPACT_ATOMS: atom_id res chain seq x y z
N MET A 1 5.72 -12.81 -16.12
CA MET A 1 5.15 -11.50 -15.73
C MET A 1 6.16 -10.42 -16.09
N GLU A 2 5.91 -9.67 -17.12
CA GLU A 2 6.87 -8.72 -17.70
C GLU A 2 6.89 -7.44 -16.85
N LYS A 3 8.00 -7.19 -16.17
CA LYS A 3 8.21 -5.93 -15.43
C LYS A 3 8.50 -4.82 -16.43
N ARG A 4 7.58 -3.89 -16.57
CA ARG A 4 7.74 -2.74 -17.45
C ARG A 4 8.34 -1.57 -16.69
N ASN A 5 9.55 -1.17 -17.07
CA ASN A 5 10.25 -0.04 -16.47
C ASN A 5 9.85 1.26 -17.18
N LEU A 6 9.18 2.15 -16.47
CA LEU A 6 8.97 3.53 -16.88
C LEU A 6 10.09 4.40 -16.29
N GLN A 7 10.97 4.95 -17.16
CA GLN A 7 11.96 5.93 -16.74
C GLN A 7 11.35 7.33 -16.86
N TYR A 8 11.24 8.03 -15.72
CA TYR A 8 10.77 9.41 -15.66
C TYR A 8 11.92 10.38 -15.38
N ARG A 9 12.07 11.39 -16.23
CA ARG A 9 13.04 12.49 -16.05
C ARG A 9 12.34 13.64 -15.33
N ARG A 10 12.88 14.04 -14.19
CA ARG A 10 12.34 15.01 -13.23
C ARG A 10 12.16 16.41 -13.81
N LYS A 11 11.02 17.06 -13.56
CA LYS A 11 10.90 18.51 -13.34
C LYS A 11 10.43 18.73 -11.90
N ARG A 12 11.37 19.31 -11.12
CA ARG A 12 11.27 20.02 -9.82
C ARG A 12 10.24 19.61 -8.76
N GLU A 13 10.84 19.25 -7.64
CA GLU A 13 10.51 19.45 -6.22
C GLU A 13 9.05 19.70 -5.81
N GLN A 14 8.49 18.72 -5.10
CA GLN A 14 7.61 19.01 -3.98
C GLN A 14 8.24 18.45 -2.69
N ARG A 15 8.54 19.38 -1.75
CA ARG A 15 8.98 19.07 -0.40
C ARG A 15 7.86 18.30 0.31
N LEU A 16 8.10 17.06 0.66
CA LEU A 16 7.27 16.32 1.58
C LEU A 16 7.70 16.71 3.01
N TYR A 17 7.01 17.69 3.59
CA TYR A 17 6.92 17.82 5.04
C TYR A 17 5.71 16.99 5.47
N GLY A 18 5.92 15.87 6.12
CA GLY A 18 4.84 15.04 6.63
C GLY A 18 5.13 14.60 8.05
N LYS A 19 4.25 14.99 8.98
CA LYS A 19 4.02 14.25 10.21
C LYS A 19 3.66 12.80 9.84
N GLU A 20 4.19 11.85 10.58
CA GLU A 20 3.98 10.41 10.44
C GLU A 20 2.50 10.05 10.68
N THR A 21 1.73 10.16 9.64
CA THR A 21 0.45 9.45 9.50
C THR A 21 0.59 8.62 8.25
N ALA A 22 0.19 7.34 8.32
CA ALA A 22 0.23 6.43 7.18
C ALA A 22 -0.63 6.98 6.03
N HIS A 23 -0.04 7.83 5.22
CA HIS A 23 -0.70 8.42 4.06
C HIS A 23 -0.58 7.46 2.88
N LEU A 24 -1.73 7.14 2.29
CA LEU A 24 -1.81 6.51 0.99
C LEU A 24 -0.98 7.29 -0.02
N ALA A 25 0.08 6.69 -0.53
CA ALA A 25 0.82 7.31 -1.60
C ALA A 25 0.03 7.18 -2.91
N LYS A 26 -0.22 8.33 -3.54
CA LYS A 26 -0.87 8.45 -4.84
C LYS A 26 0.14 8.96 -5.84
N PHE A 27 0.25 8.29 -6.97
CA PHE A 27 1.06 8.72 -8.10
C PHE A 27 0.17 8.89 -9.33
N THR A 28 0.33 10.00 -10.05
CA THR A 28 -0.42 10.27 -11.28
C THR A 28 0.56 10.55 -12.39
N PHE A 29 0.36 9.91 -13.54
CA PHE A 29 1.16 10.16 -14.72
C PHE A 29 0.32 10.07 -15.99
N THR A 30 0.83 10.64 -17.09
CA THR A 30 0.25 10.53 -18.40
C THR A 30 1.26 9.86 -19.33
N ALA A 31 0.82 8.90 -20.10
CA ALA A 31 1.66 8.21 -21.08
C ALA A 31 0.95 8.09 -22.41
N LYS A 32 1.74 8.06 -23.50
CA LYS A 32 1.25 7.79 -24.84
C LYS A 32 0.85 6.32 -24.94
N VAL A 33 -0.32 6.06 -25.49
CA VAL A 33 -0.80 4.71 -25.78
C VAL A 33 -0.33 4.33 -27.17
N GLU A 34 0.59 3.39 -27.26
CA GLU A 34 1.11 2.87 -28.54
C GLU A 34 0.59 1.46 -28.80
N LYS A 35 0.52 1.06 -30.11
CA LYS A 35 0.17 -0.32 -30.46
C LYS A 35 1.17 -1.30 -29.82
N GLY A 36 0.64 -2.24 -29.03
CA GLY A 36 1.46 -3.23 -28.31
C GLY A 36 1.87 -2.81 -26.89
N PHE A 37 1.63 -1.56 -26.47
CA PHE A 37 1.84 -1.12 -25.10
C PHE A 37 0.51 -0.76 -24.45
N SER A 38 0.03 -1.58 -23.55
CA SER A 38 -1.19 -1.31 -22.79
C SER A 38 -0.93 -1.46 -21.30
N ILE A 39 -1.23 -0.40 -20.56
CA ILE A 39 -1.29 -0.44 -19.10
C ILE A 39 -2.77 -0.58 -18.74
N GLY A 40 -3.12 -1.65 -18.06
CA GLY A 40 -4.48 -1.92 -17.57
C GLY A 40 -4.63 -1.59 -16.08
N MET A 41 -5.89 -1.52 -15.62
CA MET A 41 -6.18 -1.46 -14.19
C MET A 41 -5.62 -2.70 -13.48
N GLY A 42 -5.10 -2.53 -12.26
CA GLY A 42 -4.45 -3.59 -11.48
C GLY A 42 -3.01 -3.91 -11.89
N ASN A 43 -2.48 -3.34 -12.99
CA ASN A 43 -1.08 -3.54 -13.34
C ASN A 43 -0.16 -2.89 -12.32
N GLU A 44 0.97 -3.55 -12.05
CA GLU A 44 2.04 -3.03 -11.19
C GLU A 44 2.76 -1.87 -11.89
N VAL A 45 3.05 -0.83 -11.13
CA VAL A 45 3.84 0.34 -11.55
C VAL A 45 4.98 0.54 -10.57
N LEU A 46 6.19 0.43 -11.08
CA LEU A 46 7.41 0.80 -10.36
C LEU A 46 7.97 2.07 -10.97
N VAL A 47 8.03 3.13 -10.19
CA VAL A 47 8.69 4.38 -10.58
C VAL A 47 10.08 4.41 -9.98
N THR A 48 11.08 4.63 -10.83
CA THR A 48 12.48 4.79 -10.43
C THR A 48 12.98 6.18 -10.80
N VAL A 49 13.79 6.76 -9.94
CA VAL A 49 14.50 8.03 -10.19
C VAL A 49 15.98 7.75 -9.92
N ASP A 50 16.85 8.04 -10.87
CA ASP A 50 18.29 7.77 -10.79
C ASP A 50 18.59 6.32 -10.32
N SER A 51 17.89 5.36 -10.93
CA SER A 51 17.97 3.91 -10.63
C SER A 51 17.53 3.51 -9.22
N LYS A 52 17.01 4.44 -8.41
CA LYS A 52 16.46 4.17 -7.09
C LYS A 52 14.94 4.06 -7.15
N LYS A 53 14.38 3.12 -6.42
CA LYS A 53 12.92 3.01 -6.28
C LYS A 53 12.39 4.27 -5.62
N PHE A 54 11.44 4.93 -6.29
CA PHE A 54 10.76 6.11 -5.78
C PHE A 54 9.33 5.80 -5.34
N PHE A 55 8.61 5.00 -6.13
CA PHE A 55 7.24 4.65 -5.86
C PHE A 55 6.94 3.25 -6.42
N TYR A 56 6.13 2.48 -5.71
CA TYR A 56 5.59 1.21 -6.18
C TYR A 56 4.10 1.15 -5.84
N GLY A 57 3.29 0.76 -6.80
CA GLY A 57 1.85 0.67 -6.61
C GLY A 57 1.14 -0.01 -7.77
N PHE A 58 -0.19 0.11 -7.77
CA PHE A 58 -1.08 -0.54 -8.74
C PHE A 58 -1.97 0.49 -9.41
N VAL A 59 -2.16 0.34 -10.71
CA VAL A 59 -3.05 1.20 -11.49
C VAL A 59 -4.47 1.05 -10.99
N PHE A 60 -5.04 2.16 -10.55
CA PHE A 60 -6.40 2.20 -10.03
C PHE A 60 -7.40 2.76 -11.05
N THR A 61 -7.01 3.82 -11.79
CA THR A 61 -7.83 4.35 -12.88
C THR A 61 -6.98 4.58 -14.12
N LYS A 62 -7.64 4.46 -15.26
CA LYS A 62 -7.09 4.78 -16.58
C LYS A 62 -8.13 5.63 -17.32
N GLU A 63 -7.73 6.82 -17.73
CA GLU A 63 -8.57 7.73 -18.51
C GLU A 63 -7.90 8.03 -19.83
N GLY A 64 -8.55 7.66 -20.92
CA GLY A 64 -8.09 8.00 -22.28
C GLY A 64 -8.27 9.50 -22.57
N LYS A 65 -7.31 10.11 -23.25
CA LYS A 65 -7.35 11.48 -23.77
C LYS A 65 -7.41 11.48 -25.28
N LYS A 66 -7.90 12.57 -25.88
CA LYS A 66 -8.14 12.66 -27.33
C LYS A 66 -6.88 12.49 -28.21
N ASP A 67 -5.69 12.72 -27.65
CA ASP A 67 -4.43 12.76 -28.42
C ASP A 67 -3.65 11.44 -28.38
N GLY A 68 -4.32 10.32 -28.18
CA GLY A 68 -3.64 9.02 -28.01
C GLY A 68 -2.85 8.91 -26.71
N MET A 69 -3.07 9.82 -25.76
CA MET A 69 -2.53 9.79 -24.41
C MET A 69 -3.52 9.12 -23.47
N ALA A 70 -3.03 8.57 -22.36
CA ALA A 70 -3.87 8.15 -21.26
C ALA A 70 -3.30 8.65 -19.94
N SER A 71 -4.18 9.06 -19.03
CA SER A 71 -3.86 9.44 -17.66
C SER A 71 -4.11 8.26 -16.74
N TYR A 72 -3.19 8.03 -15.82
CA TYR A 72 -3.23 6.92 -14.89
C TYR A 72 -3.13 7.43 -13.45
N ILE A 73 -3.99 6.92 -12.58
CA ILE A 73 -3.86 7.08 -11.14
C ILE A 73 -3.42 5.74 -10.55
N VAL A 74 -2.35 5.79 -9.79
CA VAL A 74 -1.71 4.64 -9.15
C VAL A 74 -1.71 4.88 -7.66
N TYR A 75 -2.11 3.87 -6.89
CA TYR A 75 -2.00 3.88 -5.44
C TYR A 75 -1.02 2.82 -4.97
N ASP A 76 -0.34 3.09 -3.87
CA ASP A 76 0.44 2.07 -3.19
C ASP A 76 -0.47 0.98 -2.58
N GLN A 77 0.15 -0.08 -2.08
CA GLN A 77 -0.60 -1.20 -1.50
C GLN A 77 -1.34 -0.83 -0.19
N LEU A 78 -0.97 0.29 0.48
CA LEU A 78 -1.66 0.73 1.70
C LEU A 78 -3.13 1.07 1.45
N ARG A 79 -3.50 1.36 0.18
CA ARG A 79 -4.90 1.53 -0.19
C ARG A 79 -5.77 0.32 0.16
N TYR A 80 -5.22 -0.89 0.05
CA TYR A 80 -5.95 -2.11 0.38
C TYR A 80 -6.26 -2.24 1.88
N LEU A 81 -5.54 -1.52 2.74
CA LEU A 81 -5.85 -1.46 4.17
C LEU A 81 -7.18 -0.76 4.49
N LYS A 82 -7.78 -0.06 3.52
CA LYS A 82 -9.15 0.48 3.62
C LYS A 82 -10.24 -0.57 3.40
N ASN A 83 -9.90 -1.74 2.88
CA ASN A 83 -10.86 -2.83 2.75
C ASN A 83 -11.30 -3.27 4.13
N LYS A 84 -12.59 -3.58 4.23
CA LYS A 84 -13.18 -4.12 5.45
C LYS A 84 -13.17 -5.64 5.44
N GLU A 85 -13.00 -6.21 6.63
CA GLU A 85 -12.96 -7.65 6.83
C GLU A 85 -13.60 -8.02 8.16
N THR A 86 -14.14 -9.22 8.20
CA THR A 86 -14.55 -9.86 9.46
C THR A 86 -13.56 -10.99 9.74
N ILE A 87 -12.83 -10.87 10.84
CA ILE A 87 -11.80 -11.85 11.23
C ILE A 87 -11.87 -12.18 12.71
N VAL A 88 -11.74 -13.45 13.01
CA VAL A 88 -11.57 -13.96 14.38
C VAL A 88 -10.14 -14.47 14.52
N TYR A 89 -9.45 -13.99 15.52
CA TYR A 89 -8.10 -14.47 15.83
C TYR A 89 -7.89 -14.69 17.31
N LYS A 90 -7.06 -15.67 17.64
CA LYS A 90 -6.77 -16.04 19.04
C LYS A 90 -5.26 -16.00 19.28
N LYS A 91 -4.86 -15.37 20.38
CA LYS A 91 -3.46 -15.32 20.86
C LYS A 91 -2.45 -14.94 19.77
N LYS A 92 -2.72 -13.86 19.02
CA LYS A 92 -1.83 -13.33 17.99
C LYS A 92 -1.16 -12.04 18.42
N THR A 93 0.12 -11.90 18.11
CA THR A 93 0.80 -10.59 18.19
C THR A 93 0.37 -9.70 17.03
N ALA A 94 0.57 -8.38 17.15
CA ALA A 94 0.28 -7.46 16.03
C ALA A 94 1.05 -7.85 14.76
N GLY A 95 2.34 -8.23 14.88
CA GLY A 95 3.13 -8.70 13.75
C GLY A 95 2.60 -9.99 13.11
N GLU A 96 2.16 -10.97 13.91
CA GLU A 96 1.52 -12.19 13.40
C GLU A 96 0.20 -11.88 12.68
N LEU A 97 -0.58 -10.92 13.22
CA LEU A 97 -1.84 -10.48 12.61
C LEU A 97 -1.60 -9.80 11.26
N ILE A 98 -0.62 -8.90 11.18
CA ILE A 98 -0.22 -8.26 9.93
C ILE A 98 0.15 -9.31 8.87
N LYS A 99 0.92 -10.36 9.24
CA LYS A 99 1.28 -11.44 8.33
C LYS A 99 0.06 -12.20 7.81
N ILE A 100 -0.92 -12.47 8.69
CA ILE A 100 -2.18 -13.15 8.31
C ILE A 100 -2.95 -12.30 7.30
N LEU A 101 -3.12 -11.01 7.58
CA LEU A 101 -3.83 -10.09 6.70
C LEU A 101 -3.09 -9.90 5.37
N ALA A 102 -1.77 -9.71 5.42
CA ALA A 102 -0.96 -9.57 4.22
C ALA A 102 -1.06 -10.80 3.31
N LYS A 103 -0.97 -12.01 3.88
CA LYS A 103 -1.16 -13.26 3.12
C LYS A 103 -2.56 -13.36 2.50
N ARG A 104 -3.60 -12.98 3.25
CA ARG A 104 -5.00 -13.06 2.79
C ARG A 104 -5.30 -12.12 1.62
N PHE A 105 -4.69 -10.94 1.63
CA PHE A 105 -4.89 -9.91 0.62
C PHE A 105 -3.73 -9.79 -0.39
N ASN A 106 -2.80 -10.75 -0.36
CA ASN A 106 -1.62 -10.76 -1.25
C ASN A 106 -0.80 -9.46 -1.19
N LEU A 107 -0.64 -8.90 0.02
CA LEU A 107 0.13 -7.69 0.27
C LEU A 107 1.57 -8.03 0.65
N GLN A 108 2.49 -7.14 0.29
CA GLN A 108 3.90 -7.22 0.71
C GLN A 108 4.08 -6.60 2.09
N TYR A 109 4.97 -7.16 2.90
CA TYR A 109 5.37 -6.57 4.18
C TYR A 109 6.89 -6.70 4.36
N GLY A 110 7.47 -5.74 5.09
CA GLY A 110 8.87 -5.74 5.44
C GLY A 110 9.16 -6.49 6.73
N THR A 111 10.23 -6.11 7.41
CA THR A 111 10.55 -6.62 8.75
C THR A 111 9.53 -6.10 9.75
N LEU A 112 8.90 -7.02 10.48
CA LEU A 112 7.92 -6.70 11.52
C LEU A 112 8.55 -6.93 12.89
N ALA A 113 8.42 -5.93 13.77
CA ALA A 113 8.85 -6.05 15.16
C ALA A 113 7.99 -7.08 15.91
N ASP A 114 8.60 -7.79 16.85
CA ASP A 114 7.85 -8.59 17.81
C ASP A 114 7.29 -7.68 18.89
N THR A 115 5.98 -7.54 18.93
CA THR A 115 5.29 -6.70 19.92
C THR A 115 5.17 -7.37 21.29
N GLY A 116 5.45 -8.68 21.40
CA GLY A 116 5.46 -9.43 22.65
C GLY A 116 4.12 -9.54 23.39
N TRP A 117 3.05 -8.93 22.88
CA TRP A 117 1.69 -9.01 23.42
C TRP A 117 0.77 -9.79 22.48
N ARG A 118 0.01 -10.73 23.05
CA ARG A 118 -0.90 -11.59 22.29
C ARG A 118 -2.35 -11.24 22.60
N ARG A 119 -3.06 -10.80 21.59
CA ARG A 119 -4.47 -10.44 21.63
C ARG A 119 -5.35 -11.56 21.05
N SER A 120 -6.56 -11.68 21.58
CA SER A 120 -7.64 -12.46 20.95
C SER A 120 -8.83 -11.52 20.73
N ALA A 121 -9.37 -11.47 19.54
CA ALA A 121 -10.50 -10.61 19.22
C ALA A 121 -11.35 -11.15 18.06
N ILE A 122 -12.55 -10.59 17.98
CA ILE A 122 -13.44 -10.65 16.83
C ILE A 122 -13.51 -9.23 16.28
N GLU A 123 -13.03 -9.05 15.08
CA GLU A 123 -13.15 -7.80 14.33
C GLU A 123 -14.23 -7.99 13.28
N ASP A 124 -15.31 -7.23 13.37
CA ASP A 124 -16.45 -7.39 12.46
C ASP A 124 -16.60 -6.15 11.56
N ASN A 125 -16.61 -6.38 10.25
CA ASN A 125 -16.74 -5.31 9.25
C ASN A 125 -15.76 -4.13 9.49
N THR A 126 -14.58 -4.43 9.99
CA THR A 126 -13.55 -3.47 10.40
C THR A 126 -12.52 -3.32 9.30
N THR A 127 -11.99 -2.11 9.05
CA THR A 127 -10.93 -1.93 8.05
C THR A 127 -9.66 -2.66 8.47
N LEU A 128 -8.89 -3.16 7.51
CA LEU A 128 -7.61 -3.83 7.81
C LEU A 128 -6.69 -2.90 8.61
N PHE A 129 -6.74 -1.59 8.31
CA PHE A 129 -5.99 -0.59 9.05
C PHE A 129 -6.39 -0.56 10.53
N ASP A 130 -7.71 -0.47 10.80
CA ASP A 130 -8.21 -0.41 12.17
C ASP A 130 -7.95 -1.72 12.93
N ILE A 131 -8.03 -2.88 12.26
CA ILE A 131 -7.68 -4.19 12.85
C ILE A 131 -6.22 -4.18 13.34
N ILE A 132 -5.31 -3.66 12.52
CA ILE A 132 -3.89 -3.54 12.88
C ILE A 132 -3.71 -2.52 13.99
N GLN A 133 -4.35 -1.36 13.88
CA GLN A 133 -4.29 -0.29 14.87
C GLN A 133 -4.78 -0.76 16.23
N ASN A 134 -5.92 -1.43 16.29
CA ASN A 134 -6.47 -2.00 17.54
C ASN A 134 -5.47 -2.96 18.22
N ALA A 135 -4.76 -3.77 17.45
CA ALA A 135 -3.76 -4.69 18.01
C ALA A 135 -2.51 -3.95 18.54
N LEU A 136 -2.12 -2.86 17.90
CA LEU A 136 -1.00 -2.01 18.33
C LEU A 136 -1.38 -1.19 19.57
N ASP A 137 -2.60 -0.64 19.61
CA ASP A 137 -3.12 0.13 20.75
C ASP A 137 -3.22 -0.74 22.01
N ASP A 138 -3.73 -1.96 21.89
CA ASP A 138 -3.73 -2.94 22.98
C ASP A 138 -2.31 -3.25 23.47
N THR A 139 -1.35 -3.34 22.56
CA THR A 139 0.06 -3.54 22.91
C THR A 139 0.61 -2.34 23.64
N LEU A 140 0.31 -1.13 23.19
CA LEU A 140 0.72 0.12 23.84
C LEU A 140 0.16 0.21 25.27
N ILE A 141 -1.14 -0.03 25.43
CA ILE A 141 -1.81 0.00 26.74
C ILE A 141 -1.19 -1.03 27.70
N THR A 142 -0.91 -2.24 27.21
CA THR A 142 -0.45 -3.34 28.06
C THR A 142 1.06 -3.31 28.33
N LYS A 143 1.86 -2.91 27.36
CA LYS A 143 3.35 -2.94 27.43
C LYS A 143 3.97 -1.55 27.58
N GLY A 144 3.21 -0.47 27.36
CA GLY A 144 3.71 0.90 27.41
C GLY A 144 4.71 1.23 26.28
N LYS A 145 4.70 0.47 25.17
CA LYS A 145 5.61 0.63 24.04
C LYS A 145 4.84 0.87 22.73
N THR A 146 5.31 1.85 21.95
CA THR A 146 4.91 2.08 20.57
C THR A 146 5.80 1.29 19.60
N TYR A 147 5.25 0.88 18.46
CA TYR A 147 5.93 0.08 17.42
C TYR A 147 5.72 0.70 16.05
#